data_1bfa5b48fe9e0885f7a8d609b7a4c034
#
_entry.id   1bfa5b48fe9e0885f7a8d609b7a4c034
#
_cell.length_a   1.000
_cell.length_b   1.000
_cell.length_c   1.000
_cell.angle_alpha   90.00
_cell.angle_beta   90.00
_cell.angle_gamma   90.00
#
_symmetry.space_group_name_H-M   'P 1'
#
loop_
_entity.id
_entity.type
_entity.pdbx_description
1 polymer ?
#
loop_
_entity_poly.entity_id
_entity_poly.type
_entity_poly.pdbx_seq_one_letter_code
_entity_poly.pdbx_strand_id
1 'polypeptide(L)'
;MKLNHINLTVTDVPESHSFLEKYFGLKSMGCNKNMGFLSDDDGAVISLTSMKVAKETEVRYPASFHIGFIQESEERVNEINQRLQDDGFDITPPARMHGSWTFYFRAPGGFTIEVLS
;
A
#
# COMPACT_ATOMS: atom_id res chain seq x y z
N MET A 1 20.54 -12.93 -2.52
CA MET A 1 19.09 -13.14 -2.18
C MET A 1 18.40 -11.81 -2.30
N LYS A 2 17.21 -11.79 -2.89
CA LYS A 2 16.37 -10.58 -3.03
C LYS A 2 14.94 -10.90 -2.73
N LEU A 3 14.24 -9.97 -2.09
CA LEU A 3 12.79 -10.05 -1.99
C LEU A 3 12.20 -9.88 -3.40
N ASN A 4 11.51 -10.88 -3.89
CA ASN A 4 10.92 -10.85 -5.23
C ASN A 4 9.50 -10.30 -5.20
N HIS A 5 8.67 -10.82 -4.32
CA HIS A 5 7.29 -10.38 -4.23
C HIS A 5 6.70 -10.62 -2.85
N ILE A 6 5.64 -9.89 -2.56
CA ILE A 6 4.77 -10.12 -1.42
C ILE A 6 3.34 -10.22 -1.94
N ASN A 7 2.55 -11.16 -1.41
CA ASN A 7 1.15 -11.29 -1.77
C ASN A 7 0.24 -10.78 -0.66
N LEU A 8 -0.72 -9.95 -1.02
CA LEU A 8 -1.72 -9.42 -0.10
C LEU A 8 -3.11 -9.90 -0.51
N THR A 9 -3.85 -10.47 0.44
CA THR A 9 -5.28 -10.69 0.27
C THR A 9 -6.00 -9.38 0.54
N VAL A 10 -6.87 -8.95 -0.36
CA VAL A 10 -7.57 -7.66 -0.26
C VAL A 10 -9.07 -7.84 -0.50
N THR A 11 -9.85 -6.89 -0.02
CA THR A 11 -11.32 -6.93 -0.15
C THR A 11 -11.79 -6.68 -1.59
N ASP A 12 -11.04 -5.85 -2.33
CA ASP A 12 -11.37 -5.48 -3.72
C ASP A 12 -10.05 -5.29 -4.48
N VAL A 13 -9.76 -6.21 -5.38
CA VAL A 13 -8.48 -6.21 -6.12
C VAL A 13 -8.36 -4.99 -7.04
N PRO A 14 -9.32 -4.68 -7.91
CA PRO A 14 -9.20 -3.49 -8.77
C PRO A 14 -9.06 -2.18 -7.99
N GLU A 15 -9.81 -2.00 -6.92
CA GLU A 15 -9.71 -0.80 -6.09
C GLU A 15 -8.34 -0.66 -5.45
N SER A 16 -7.83 -1.72 -4.84
CA SER A 16 -6.50 -1.73 -4.21
C SER A 16 -5.39 -1.49 -5.23
N HIS A 17 -5.50 -2.11 -6.40
CA HIS A 17 -4.56 -1.93 -7.50
C HIS A 17 -4.51 -0.48 -7.97
N SER A 18 -5.66 0.12 -8.25
CA SER A 18 -5.76 1.52 -8.68
C SER A 18 -5.25 2.49 -7.61
N PHE A 19 -5.50 2.21 -6.34
CA PHE A 19 -5.01 3.01 -5.23
C PHE A 19 -3.48 3.03 -5.20
N LEU A 20 -2.85 1.87 -5.31
CA LEU A 20 -1.39 1.77 -5.29
C LEU A 20 -0.73 2.44 -6.50
N GLU A 21 -1.34 2.35 -7.67
CA GLU A 21 -0.87 3.09 -8.84
C GLU A 21 -0.97 4.60 -8.63
N LYS A 22 -2.12 5.05 -8.17
CA LYS A 22 -2.44 6.49 -8.08
C LYS A 22 -1.57 7.23 -7.07
N TYR A 23 -1.41 6.66 -5.87
CA TYR A 23 -0.75 7.37 -4.77
C TYR A 23 0.72 7.03 -4.60
N PHE A 24 1.14 5.87 -5.05
CA PHE A 24 2.52 5.39 -4.86
C PHE A 24 3.28 5.20 -6.17
N GLY A 25 2.62 5.40 -7.30
CA GLY A 25 3.27 5.32 -8.60
C GLY A 25 3.78 3.92 -8.96
N LEU A 26 3.25 2.88 -8.34
CA LEU A 26 3.62 1.52 -8.69
C LEU A 26 3.14 1.23 -10.11
N LYS A 27 3.91 0.43 -10.84
CA LYS A 27 3.60 0.10 -12.23
C LYS A 27 2.74 -1.14 -12.32
N SER A 28 1.60 -1.01 -12.98
CA SER A 28 0.71 -2.14 -13.22
C SER A 28 1.38 -3.20 -14.11
N MET A 29 1.24 -4.45 -13.69
CA MET A 29 1.64 -5.62 -14.46
C MET A 29 0.43 -6.47 -14.82
N GLY A 30 -0.77 -5.91 -14.70
CA GLY A 30 -2.03 -6.58 -14.99
C GLY A 30 -2.94 -6.66 -13.78
N CYS A 31 -4.23 -6.65 -14.04
CA CYS A 31 -5.25 -6.70 -12.99
C CYS A 31 -6.57 -7.21 -13.54
N ASN A 32 -7.20 -8.07 -12.79
CA ASN A 32 -8.61 -8.43 -12.96
C ASN A 32 -9.27 -8.50 -11.58
N LYS A 33 -10.52 -8.91 -11.50
CA LYS A 33 -11.24 -8.95 -10.22
C LYS A 33 -10.66 -9.95 -9.20
N ASN A 34 -9.88 -10.92 -9.66
CA ASN A 34 -9.35 -11.99 -8.82
C ASN A 34 -7.91 -11.75 -8.38
N MET A 35 -7.09 -11.19 -9.26
CA MET A 35 -5.67 -10.98 -8.99
C MET A 35 -5.18 -9.71 -9.67
N GLY A 36 -4.20 -9.07 -9.04
CA GLY A 36 -3.52 -7.91 -9.60
C GLY A 36 -2.05 -7.94 -9.25
N PHE A 37 -1.23 -7.28 -10.08
CA PHE A 37 0.21 -7.25 -9.91
C PHE A 37 0.72 -5.85 -10.17
N LEU A 38 1.63 -5.40 -9.31
CA LEU A 38 2.29 -4.09 -9.45
C LEU A 38 3.76 -4.25 -9.12
N SER A 39 4.62 -3.47 -9.76
CA SER A 39 6.05 -3.45 -9.44
C SER A 39 6.48 -2.09 -8.91
N ASP A 40 7.48 -2.10 -8.02
CA ASP A 40 8.15 -0.89 -7.59
C ASP A 40 9.31 -0.52 -8.54
N ASP A 41 10.08 0.51 -8.18
CA ASP A 41 11.18 1.00 -8.99
C ASP A 41 12.35 0.02 -9.11
N ASP A 42 12.49 -0.89 -8.14
CA ASP A 42 13.55 -1.89 -8.09
C ASP A 42 13.12 -3.26 -8.61
N GLY A 43 11.89 -3.38 -9.08
CA GLY A 43 11.36 -4.62 -9.65
C GLY A 43 10.75 -5.59 -8.63
N ALA A 44 10.63 -5.21 -7.37
CA ALA A 44 9.86 -6.00 -6.41
C ALA A 44 8.37 -5.91 -6.74
N VAL A 45 7.65 -7.00 -6.56
CA VAL A 45 6.24 -7.11 -6.97
C VAL A 45 5.33 -7.19 -5.75
N ILE A 46 4.26 -6.43 -5.78
CA ILE A 46 3.10 -6.67 -4.92
C ILE A 46 2.05 -7.39 -5.75
N SER A 47 1.68 -8.60 -5.32
CA SER A 47 0.55 -9.30 -5.88
C SER A 47 -0.65 -9.14 -4.96
N LEU A 48 -1.82 -8.94 -5.56
CA LEU A 48 -3.09 -8.78 -4.87
C LEU A 48 -3.97 -9.98 -5.20
N THR A 49 -4.56 -10.58 -4.19
CA THR A 49 -5.41 -11.76 -4.35
C THR A 49 -6.77 -11.47 -3.71
N SER A 50 -7.85 -11.81 -4.41
CA SER A 50 -9.21 -11.68 -3.87
C SER A 50 -9.45 -12.67 -2.73
N MET A 51 -10.41 -12.35 -1.88
CA MET A 51 -10.85 -13.28 -0.82
C MET A 51 -11.35 -14.60 -1.41
N LYS A 52 -11.99 -14.55 -2.57
CA LYS A 52 -12.47 -15.74 -3.25
C LYS A 52 -11.34 -16.70 -3.64
N VAL A 53 -10.29 -16.17 -4.25
CA VAL A 53 -9.11 -16.96 -4.65
C VAL A 53 -8.34 -17.44 -3.43
N ALA A 54 -8.19 -16.61 -2.43
CA ALA A 54 -7.51 -16.96 -1.18
C ALA A 54 -8.34 -17.90 -0.29
N LYS A 55 -9.62 -18.10 -0.61
CA LYS A 55 -10.58 -18.90 0.18
C LYS A 55 -10.75 -18.35 1.60
N GLU A 56 -10.85 -17.02 1.69
CA GLU A 56 -11.07 -16.28 2.93
C GLU A 56 -12.44 -15.64 2.93
N THR A 57 -13.01 -15.44 4.12
CA THR A 57 -14.29 -14.77 4.32
C THR A 57 -14.13 -13.33 4.79
N GLU A 58 -12.93 -12.97 5.24
CA GLU A 58 -12.60 -11.61 5.64
C GLU A 58 -11.11 -11.35 5.40
N VAL A 59 -10.76 -10.07 5.28
CA VAL A 59 -9.36 -9.64 5.26
C VAL A 59 -8.97 -9.21 6.66
N ARG A 60 -8.02 -9.93 7.25
CA ARG A 60 -7.55 -9.66 8.60
C ARG A 60 -6.05 -9.83 8.68
N TYR A 61 -5.38 -8.78 9.11
CA TYR A 61 -3.94 -8.78 9.37
C TYR A 61 -3.68 -8.51 10.85
N PRO A 62 -2.59 -9.03 11.42
CA PRO A 62 -2.17 -8.64 12.76
C PRO A 62 -2.04 -7.12 12.86
N ALA A 63 -2.28 -6.57 14.05
CA ALA A 63 -2.28 -5.12 14.24
C ALA A 63 -0.96 -4.45 13.85
N SER A 64 0.16 -5.15 13.98
CA SER A 64 1.47 -4.62 13.62
C SER A 64 1.87 -4.83 12.17
N PHE A 65 1.09 -5.60 11.40
CA PHE A 65 1.42 -5.85 9.99
C PHE A 65 1.26 -4.57 9.17
N HIS A 66 2.29 -4.24 8.41
CA HIS A 66 2.23 -3.14 7.44
C HIS A 66 3.26 -3.35 6.34
N ILE A 67 3.08 -2.64 5.24
CA ILE A 67 4.09 -2.53 4.20
C ILE A 67 4.56 -1.07 4.17
N GLY A 68 5.88 -0.86 4.02
CA GLY A 68 6.49 0.46 4.07
C GLY A 68 6.99 0.90 2.70
N PHE A 69 6.61 2.13 2.29
CA PHE A 69 7.15 2.77 1.09
C PHE A 69 8.05 3.93 1.49
N ILE A 70 9.35 3.76 1.31
CA ILE A 70 10.31 4.83 1.58
C ILE A 70 10.30 5.86 0.45
N GLN A 71 10.31 7.13 0.83
CA GLN A 71 10.32 8.26 -0.07
C GLN A 71 11.68 8.93 -0.09
N GLU A 72 11.95 9.68 -1.14
CA GLU A 72 13.23 10.39 -1.32
C GLU A 72 13.44 11.54 -0.34
N SER A 73 12.36 12.07 0.25
CA SER A 73 12.43 13.22 1.13
C SER A 73 11.22 13.29 2.08
N GLU A 74 11.37 14.05 3.17
CA GLU A 74 10.26 14.35 4.08
C GLU A 74 9.18 15.17 3.37
N GLU A 75 9.57 16.06 2.47
CA GLU A 75 8.62 16.83 1.66
C GLU A 75 7.71 15.90 0.84
N ARG A 76 8.27 14.83 0.28
CA ARG A 76 7.47 13.88 -0.49
C ARG A 76 6.49 13.12 0.41
N VAL A 77 6.89 12.78 1.63
CA VAL A 77 5.98 12.20 2.63
C VAL A 77 4.81 13.15 2.91
N ASN A 78 5.12 14.44 3.09
CA ASN A 78 4.10 15.47 3.32
C ASN A 78 3.14 15.62 2.14
N GLU A 79 3.66 15.59 0.91
CA GLU A 79 2.84 15.69 -0.30
C GLU A 79 1.85 14.53 -0.43
N ILE A 80 2.30 13.30 -0.20
CA ILE A 80 1.45 12.11 -0.24
C ILE A 80 0.38 12.20 0.85
N ASN A 81 0.78 12.59 2.07
CA ASN A 81 -0.14 12.77 3.18
C ASN A 81 -1.23 13.79 2.87
N GLN A 82 -0.85 14.95 2.36
CA GLN A 82 -1.79 16.02 2.01
C GLN A 82 -2.74 15.60 0.89
N ARG A 83 -2.22 14.91 -0.12
CA ARG A 83 -3.04 14.42 -1.23
C ARG A 83 -4.09 13.43 -0.76
N LEU A 84 -3.71 12.51 0.13
CA LEU A 84 -4.66 11.56 0.72
C LEU A 84 -5.73 12.27 1.55
N GLN A 85 -5.35 13.27 2.35
CA GLN A 85 -6.31 14.07 3.10
C GLN A 85 -7.26 14.83 2.17
N ASP A 86 -6.73 15.46 1.13
CA ASP A 86 -7.53 16.23 0.15
C ASP A 86 -8.53 15.34 -0.59
N ASP A 87 -8.19 14.07 -0.81
CA ASP A 87 -9.05 13.09 -1.46
C ASP A 87 -10.02 12.41 -0.50
N GLY A 88 -10.08 12.83 0.76
CA GLY A 88 -11.08 12.41 1.73
C GLY A 88 -10.70 11.22 2.59
N PHE A 89 -9.45 10.76 2.55
CA PHE A 89 -9.00 9.70 3.44
C PHE A 89 -8.77 10.24 4.85
N ASP A 90 -9.09 9.40 5.85
CA ASP A 90 -8.85 9.72 7.27
C ASP A 90 -7.37 9.43 7.59
N ILE A 91 -6.55 10.47 7.46
CA ILE A 91 -5.09 10.37 7.56
C ILE A 91 -4.59 11.29 8.66
N THR A 92 -3.77 10.75 9.57
CA THR A 92 -3.03 11.54 10.56
C THR A 92 -1.84 12.24 9.90
N PRO A 93 -1.49 13.49 10.30
CA PRO A 93 -0.29 14.14 9.81
C PRO A 93 0.98 13.32 10.12
N PRO A 94 2.04 13.46 9.31
CA PRO A 94 3.31 12.79 9.61
C PRO A 94 3.91 13.26 10.93
N ALA A 95 4.69 12.39 11.55
CA ALA A 95 5.39 12.67 12.79
C ALA A 95 6.75 11.97 12.80
N ARG A 96 7.65 12.42 13.69
CA ARG A 96 8.94 11.76 13.89
C ARG A 96 8.74 10.54 14.78
N MET A 97 8.95 9.35 14.19
CA MET A 97 8.86 8.07 14.90
C MET A 97 9.94 7.13 14.39
N HIS A 98 10.54 6.35 15.28
CA HIS A 98 11.54 5.33 14.90
C HIS A 98 12.70 5.88 14.07
N GLY A 99 13.05 7.15 14.25
CA GLY A 99 14.10 7.80 13.46
C GLY A 99 13.69 8.25 12.07
N SER A 100 12.43 8.12 11.71
CA SER A 100 11.90 8.50 10.41
C SER A 100 10.78 9.53 10.52
N TRP A 101 10.58 10.30 9.46
CA TRP A 101 9.42 11.14 9.25
C TRP A 101 8.37 10.28 8.58
N THR A 102 7.26 9.98 9.27
CA THR A 102 6.40 8.87 8.86
C THR A 102 4.94 9.07 9.25
N PHE A 103 4.06 8.38 8.54
CA PHE A 103 2.69 8.15 8.97
C PHE A 103 2.23 6.76 8.52
N TYR A 104 1.26 6.23 9.24
CA TYR A 104 0.61 4.95 8.95
C TYR A 104 -0.85 5.19 8.64
N PHE A 105 -1.41 4.39 7.76
CA PHE A 105 -2.85 4.45 7.52
C PHE A 105 -3.36 3.12 6.97
N ARG A 106 -4.65 2.90 7.14
CA ARG A 106 -5.32 1.74 6.55
C ARG A 106 -5.68 2.04 5.10
N ALA A 107 -5.09 1.28 4.18
CA ALA A 107 -5.37 1.42 2.75
C ALA A 107 -6.70 0.75 2.38
N PRO A 108 -7.32 1.15 1.26
CA PRO A 108 -8.37 0.36 0.64
C PRO A 108 -7.87 -1.05 0.37
N GLY A 109 -8.71 -2.04 0.71
CA GLY A 109 -8.31 -3.44 0.63
C GLY A 109 -8.05 -4.08 1.99
N GLY A 110 -7.82 -3.29 3.05
CA GLY A 110 -7.77 -3.79 4.42
C GLY A 110 -6.38 -4.09 4.98
N PHE A 111 -5.35 -3.49 4.44
CA PHE A 111 -3.98 -3.60 4.97
C PHE A 111 -3.43 -2.22 5.33
N THR A 112 -2.42 -2.19 6.17
CA THR A 112 -1.79 -0.95 6.61
C THR A 112 -0.56 -0.62 5.78
N ILE A 113 -0.42 0.66 5.43
CA ILE A 113 0.76 1.20 4.75
C ILE A 113 1.46 2.17 5.69
N GLU A 114 2.79 2.09 5.71
CA GLU A 114 3.66 3.13 6.25
C GLU A 114 4.29 3.92 5.11
N VAL A 115 4.27 5.24 5.21
CA VAL A 115 4.97 6.14 4.28
C VAL A 115 6.03 6.87 5.10
N LEU A 116 7.28 6.75 4.68
CA LEU A 116 8.40 7.22 5.50
C LEU A 116 9.55 7.81 4.69
N SER A 117 10.33 8.58 5.39
CA SER A 117 11.61 9.08 4.89
C SER A 117 12.62 9.20 6.04
#